data_588a52af0f44a9a9dbf84c817da936e6
#
_entry.id   588a52af0f44a9a9dbf84c817da936e6
#
_cell.length_a   1.000
_cell.length_b   1.000
_cell.length_c   1.000
_cell.angle_alpha   90.00
_cell.angle_beta   90.00
_cell.angle_gamma   90.00
#
_symmetry.space_group_name_H-M   'P 1'
#
loop_
_entity.id
_entity.type
_entity.pdbx_description
1 polymer ?
#
loop_
_entity_poly.entity_id
_entity_poly.type
_entity_poly.pdbx_seq_one_letter_code
_entity_poly.pdbx_strand_id
1 'polypeptide(L)'
;MNVSQFLNSDFRMIRSGEKLTKKQNVARRQPMQARARNTRELIFEAALQILDQEGEAALTTNRIAERSGFSVGTIYQYFANKQEILSALIAQERHARVTRIAAEISAWKDQAPVRDPLRGRVRAILRIVLDAFGGRHKARRILVEYALRGHDGGVMNQPVAEIANMLCGLSGGPRDSSALGEIEAFVLAQAVSGAIHAALFRNPQLLKNPRFERALLDLSTGFLQQRRANP
;
A
#
# COMPACT_ATOMS: atom_id res chain seq x y z
N MET A 1 16.15 9.64 5.18
CA MET A 1 16.17 8.42 6.00
C MET A 1 16.24 7.23 5.06
N ASN A 2 17.29 6.45 5.13
CA ASN A 2 17.64 5.42 4.14
C ASN A 2 16.78 4.17 4.32
N VAL A 3 16.33 3.54 3.23
CA VAL A 3 15.52 2.30 3.19
C VAL A 3 16.14 1.19 4.07
N SER A 4 17.47 1.19 4.21
CA SER A 4 18.20 0.26 5.11
C SER A 4 17.90 0.45 6.59
N GLN A 5 17.39 1.60 7.04
CA GLN A 5 17.05 1.83 8.44
C GLN A 5 15.64 1.35 8.78
N PHE A 6 14.75 1.32 7.80
CA PHE A 6 13.37 0.85 8.00
C PHE A 6 13.29 -0.69 8.06
N LEU A 7 14.11 -1.38 7.29
CA LEU A 7 14.23 -2.84 7.35
C LEU A 7 15.03 -3.33 8.58
N ASN A 8 15.85 -2.45 9.21
CA ASN A 8 16.68 -2.81 10.36
C ASN A 8 15.97 -2.66 11.72
N SER A 9 14.86 -1.95 11.83
CA SER A 9 14.15 -1.82 13.11
C SER A 9 13.45 -3.12 13.53
N ASP A 10 13.02 -3.94 12.57
CA ASP A 10 12.39 -5.24 12.86
C ASP A 10 13.41 -6.40 12.94
N PHE A 11 14.65 -6.20 12.46
CA PHE A 11 15.70 -7.23 12.47
C PHE A 11 16.69 -7.13 13.64
N ARG A 12 16.63 -6.08 14.46
CA ARG A 12 17.60 -5.84 15.55
C ARG A 12 17.30 -6.56 16.86
N MET A 13 16.27 -7.41 16.93
CA MET A 13 15.95 -8.20 18.12
C MET A 13 16.46 -9.66 18.09
N ILE A 14 17.36 -9.99 17.17
CA ILE A 14 17.95 -11.35 17.13
C ILE A 14 19.48 -11.24 17.13
N ARG A 15 20.05 -10.73 18.22
CA ARG A 15 21.44 -11.04 18.64
C ARG A 15 21.71 -10.52 20.04
N SER A 16 21.33 -11.26 21.04
CA SER A 16 22.11 -11.43 22.27
C SER A 16 21.63 -12.70 22.96
N GLY A 17 22.57 -13.63 23.09
CA GLY A 17 22.30 -14.94 23.64
C GLY A 17 22.01 -14.88 25.13
N GLU A 18 20.82 -15.31 25.50
CA GLU A 18 20.52 -15.81 26.83
C GLU A 18 19.74 -17.11 26.70
N LYS A 19 20.34 -18.13 27.28
CA LYS A 19 19.92 -19.53 27.21
C LYS A 19 18.67 -19.80 28.05
N LEU A 20 17.73 -20.53 27.46
CA LEU A 20 16.93 -21.58 28.09
C LEU A 20 16.08 -21.27 29.31
N THR A 21 14.97 -20.49 29.08
CA THR A 21 13.69 -20.70 29.78
C THR A 21 12.48 -20.19 28.97
N LYS A 22 12.65 -19.85 27.68
CA LYS A 22 11.64 -19.21 26.81
C LYS A 22 10.79 -20.13 25.92
N LYS A 23 11.02 -21.45 25.89
CA LYS A 23 10.32 -22.34 24.94
C LYS A 23 8.82 -22.50 25.17
N GLN A 24 8.31 -22.36 26.39
CA GLN A 24 6.88 -22.53 26.70
C GLN A 24 6.05 -21.27 26.47
N ASN A 25 6.64 -20.06 26.54
CA ASN A 25 5.93 -18.80 26.30
C ASN A 25 5.81 -18.43 24.81
N VAL A 26 6.68 -18.92 23.94
CA VAL A 26 6.65 -18.66 22.49
C VAL A 26 5.50 -19.44 21.84
N ALA A 27 5.27 -20.70 22.26
CA ALA A 27 4.20 -21.54 21.70
C ALA A 27 2.77 -21.03 22.03
N ARG A 28 2.57 -20.35 23.19
CA ARG A 28 1.29 -19.73 23.54
C ARG A 28 1.07 -18.34 22.94
N ARG A 29 2.13 -17.58 22.66
CA ARG A 29 2.03 -16.24 22.04
C ARG A 29 1.65 -16.30 20.56
N GLN A 30 2.14 -17.25 19.79
CA GLN A 30 1.82 -17.40 18.36
C GLN A 30 0.32 -17.61 18.08
N PRO A 31 -0.42 -18.49 18.77
CA PRO A 31 -1.87 -18.63 18.57
C PRO A 31 -2.67 -17.39 18.96
N MET A 32 -2.25 -16.65 20.01
CA MET A 32 -2.92 -15.41 20.41
C MET A 32 -2.73 -14.29 19.39
N GLN A 33 -1.51 -14.13 18.86
CA GLN A 33 -1.24 -13.14 17.81
C GLN A 33 -1.94 -13.48 16.51
N ALA A 34 -2.01 -14.76 16.14
CA ALA A 34 -2.74 -15.21 14.96
C ALA A 34 -4.25 -14.95 15.09
N ARG A 35 -4.85 -15.22 16.27
CA ARG A 35 -6.26 -14.93 16.55
C ARG A 35 -6.54 -13.42 16.50
N ALA A 36 -5.69 -12.61 17.14
CA ALA A 36 -5.84 -11.15 17.13
C ALA A 36 -5.77 -10.58 15.71
N ARG A 37 -4.83 -11.09 14.87
CA ARG A 37 -4.73 -10.69 13.47
C ARG A 37 -5.98 -11.08 12.69
N ASN A 38 -6.44 -12.32 12.81
CA ASN A 38 -7.66 -12.79 12.16
C ASN A 38 -8.90 -11.99 12.57
N THR A 39 -9.03 -11.65 13.86
CA THR A 39 -10.13 -10.78 14.34
C THR A 39 -10.08 -9.40 13.69
N ARG A 40 -8.90 -8.78 13.60
CA ARG A 40 -8.74 -7.49 12.91
C ARG A 40 -9.10 -7.56 11.42
N GLU A 41 -8.69 -8.63 10.74
CA GLU A 41 -9.02 -8.85 9.32
C GLU A 41 -10.53 -8.98 9.11
N LEU A 42 -11.25 -9.68 9.99
CA LEU A 42 -12.72 -9.81 9.93
C LEU A 42 -13.43 -8.47 10.24
N ILE A 43 -12.91 -7.67 11.17
CA ILE A 43 -13.41 -6.31 11.43
C ILE A 43 -13.23 -5.42 10.20
N PHE A 44 -12.09 -5.46 9.55
CA PHE A 44 -11.81 -4.69 8.33
C PHE A 44 -12.67 -5.14 7.15
N GLU A 45 -12.87 -6.44 7.00
CA GLU A 45 -13.75 -6.98 5.97
C GLU A 45 -15.20 -6.51 6.16
N ALA A 46 -15.70 -6.55 7.40
CA ALA A 46 -17.02 -6.02 7.74
C ALA A 46 -17.13 -4.51 7.46
N ALA A 47 -16.11 -3.74 7.83
CA ALA A 47 -16.06 -2.31 7.56
C ALA A 47 -16.08 -2.01 6.06
N LEU A 48 -15.28 -2.73 5.25
CA LEU A 48 -15.27 -2.59 3.80
C LEU A 48 -16.62 -2.94 3.16
N GLN A 49 -17.29 -3.98 3.64
CA GLN A 49 -18.62 -4.34 3.16
C GLN A 49 -19.66 -3.25 3.46
N ILE A 50 -19.65 -2.70 4.68
CA ILE A 50 -20.55 -1.60 5.05
C ILE A 50 -20.28 -0.37 4.18
N LEU A 51 -19.01 0.03 4.02
CA LEU A 51 -18.63 1.16 3.18
C LEU A 51 -19.09 1.00 1.73
N ASP A 52 -18.95 -0.21 1.18
CA ASP A 52 -19.29 -0.49 -0.22
C ASP A 52 -20.80 -0.56 -0.45
N GLN A 53 -21.54 -1.21 0.44
CA GLN A 53 -22.97 -1.43 0.31
C GLN A 53 -23.80 -0.25 0.83
N GLU A 54 -23.48 0.23 2.03
CA GLU A 54 -24.31 1.16 2.79
C GLU A 54 -23.72 2.60 2.84
N GLY A 55 -22.41 2.74 2.68
CA GLY A 55 -21.69 4.03 2.67
C GLY A 55 -21.16 4.44 4.04
N GLU A 56 -20.49 5.62 4.09
CA GLU A 56 -19.78 6.11 5.29
C GLU A 56 -20.72 6.36 6.47
N ALA A 57 -21.93 6.86 6.22
CA ALA A 57 -22.90 7.19 7.26
C ALA A 57 -23.33 5.96 8.07
N ALA A 58 -23.40 4.79 7.44
CA ALA A 58 -23.76 3.53 8.09
C ALA A 58 -22.59 2.90 8.87
N LEU A 59 -21.36 3.38 8.70
CA LEU A 59 -20.19 2.83 9.38
C LEU A 59 -20.18 3.26 10.84
N THR A 60 -20.62 2.38 11.72
CA THR A 60 -20.58 2.52 13.19
C THR A 60 -19.96 1.28 13.81
N THR A 61 -19.42 1.40 15.02
CA THR A 61 -18.86 0.25 15.77
C THR A 61 -19.91 -0.83 16.01
N ASN A 62 -21.17 -0.45 16.25
CA ASN A 62 -22.28 -1.39 16.40
C ASN A 62 -22.56 -2.13 15.10
N ARG A 63 -22.61 -1.44 13.97
CA ARG A 63 -22.85 -2.05 12.66
C ARG A 63 -21.71 -2.99 12.24
N ILE A 64 -20.45 -2.59 12.57
CA ILE A 64 -19.29 -3.44 12.34
C ILE A 64 -19.36 -4.70 13.21
N ALA A 65 -19.75 -4.58 14.48
CA ALA A 65 -19.92 -5.70 15.40
C ALA A 65 -20.97 -6.70 14.85
N GLU A 66 -22.14 -6.19 14.47
CA GLU A 66 -23.20 -6.98 13.86
C GLU A 66 -22.74 -7.72 12.58
N ARG A 67 -22.06 -6.99 11.67
CA ARG A 67 -21.62 -7.54 10.39
C ARG A 67 -20.45 -8.53 10.53
N SER A 68 -19.56 -8.33 11.49
CA SER A 68 -18.42 -9.21 11.75
C SER A 68 -18.73 -10.41 12.64
N GLY A 69 -19.90 -10.43 13.28
CA GLY A 69 -20.28 -11.45 14.24
C GLY A 69 -19.59 -11.33 15.60
N PHE A 70 -18.94 -10.21 15.90
CA PHE A 70 -18.30 -9.94 17.19
C PHE A 70 -19.20 -9.11 18.10
N SER A 71 -18.94 -9.15 19.42
CA SER A 71 -19.56 -8.20 20.36
C SER A 71 -18.98 -6.79 20.16
N VAL A 72 -19.77 -5.77 20.48
CA VAL A 72 -19.30 -4.38 20.46
C VAL A 72 -18.11 -4.19 21.40
N GLY A 73 -18.11 -4.87 22.55
CA GLY A 73 -16.97 -4.91 23.47
C GLY A 73 -15.70 -5.46 22.84
N THR A 74 -15.82 -6.48 21.97
CA THR A 74 -14.69 -7.01 21.20
C THR A 74 -14.15 -5.95 20.25
N ILE A 75 -14.99 -5.18 19.54
CA ILE A 75 -14.54 -4.11 18.66
C ILE A 75 -13.72 -3.08 19.44
N TYR A 76 -14.22 -2.64 20.60
CA TYR A 76 -13.53 -1.65 21.46
C TYR A 76 -12.21 -2.16 22.05
N GLN A 77 -11.99 -3.46 22.17
CA GLN A 77 -10.68 -4.02 22.54
C GLN A 77 -9.60 -3.79 21.48
N TYR A 78 -9.98 -3.63 20.21
CA TYR A 78 -9.04 -3.46 19.08
C TYR A 78 -8.97 -2.03 18.59
N PHE A 79 -10.06 -1.26 18.69
CA PHE A 79 -10.18 0.09 18.12
C PHE A 79 -11.04 0.97 19.01
N ALA A 80 -10.54 2.13 19.40
CA ALA A 80 -11.27 3.03 20.28
C ALA A 80 -12.51 3.66 19.61
N ASN A 81 -12.50 3.78 18.28
CA ASN A 81 -13.58 4.39 17.51
C ASN A 81 -13.50 3.99 16.03
N LYS A 82 -14.52 4.40 15.25
CA LYS A 82 -14.56 4.13 13.80
C LYS A 82 -13.44 4.80 13.00
N GLN A 83 -12.96 5.95 13.44
CA GLN A 83 -11.88 6.67 12.79
C GLN A 83 -10.57 5.89 12.88
N GLU A 84 -10.30 5.28 14.01
CA GLU A 84 -9.15 4.39 14.18
C GLU A 84 -9.26 3.15 13.27
N ILE A 85 -10.45 2.57 13.10
CA ILE A 85 -10.69 1.48 12.16
C ILE A 85 -10.38 1.92 10.72
N LEU A 86 -10.86 3.10 10.29
CA LEU A 86 -10.61 3.63 8.96
C LEU A 86 -9.11 3.88 8.72
N SER A 87 -8.45 4.53 9.65
CA SER A 87 -7.01 4.82 9.56
C SER A 87 -6.18 3.53 9.52
N ALA A 88 -6.51 2.56 10.37
CA ALA A 88 -5.82 1.28 10.39
C ALA A 88 -6.07 0.46 9.11
N LEU A 89 -7.29 0.52 8.54
CA LEU A 89 -7.63 -0.13 7.27
C LEU A 89 -6.84 0.49 6.12
N ILE A 90 -6.76 1.82 6.03
CA ILE A 90 -5.96 2.53 5.02
C ILE A 90 -4.49 2.14 5.15
N ALA A 91 -3.96 2.11 6.37
CA ALA A 91 -2.57 1.73 6.64
C ALA A 91 -2.28 0.27 6.22
N GLN A 92 -3.20 -0.66 6.51
CA GLN A 92 -3.07 -2.07 6.11
C GLN A 92 -3.04 -2.23 4.58
N GLU A 93 -3.96 -1.59 3.88
CA GLU A 93 -4.01 -1.66 2.42
C GLU A 93 -2.78 -1.05 1.75
N ARG A 94 -2.31 0.07 2.30
CA ARG A 94 -1.05 0.66 1.88
C ARG A 94 0.12 -0.30 2.08
N HIS A 95 0.25 -0.86 3.29
CA HIS A 95 1.32 -1.79 3.61
C HIS A 95 1.31 -3.01 2.67
N ALA A 96 0.16 -3.61 2.42
CA ALA A 96 0.00 -4.72 1.50
C ALA A 96 0.46 -4.36 0.08
N ARG A 97 0.13 -3.16 -0.41
CA ARG A 97 0.53 -2.67 -1.72
C ARG A 97 2.04 -2.45 -1.80
N VAL A 98 2.63 -1.77 -0.82
CA VAL A 98 4.08 -1.53 -0.76
C VAL A 98 4.85 -2.84 -0.68
N THR A 99 4.39 -3.79 0.11
CA THR A 99 4.99 -5.14 0.21
C THR A 99 4.95 -5.88 -1.13
N ARG A 100 3.83 -5.82 -1.87
CA ARG A 100 3.72 -6.42 -3.21
C ARG A 100 4.68 -5.77 -4.20
N ILE A 101 4.79 -4.45 -4.20
CA ILE A 101 5.73 -3.72 -5.06
C ILE A 101 7.18 -4.09 -4.70
N ALA A 102 7.52 -4.13 -3.43
CA ALA A 102 8.86 -4.51 -2.97
C ALA A 102 9.23 -5.95 -3.36
N ALA A 103 8.29 -6.88 -3.26
CA ALA A 103 8.47 -8.26 -3.69
C ALA A 103 8.69 -8.36 -5.21
N GLU A 104 7.90 -7.62 -6.01
CA GLU A 104 8.05 -7.56 -7.46
C GLU A 104 9.44 -7.01 -7.85
N ILE A 105 9.86 -5.91 -7.23
CA ILE A 105 11.19 -5.32 -7.44
C ILE A 105 12.31 -6.31 -7.07
N SER A 106 12.16 -7.03 -5.97
CA SER A 106 13.14 -8.03 -5.54
C SER A 106 13.28 -9.16 -6.55
N ALA A 107 12.16 -9.62 -7.12
CA ALA A 107 12.15 -10.68 -8.13
C ALA A 107 12.90 -10.29 -9.43
N TRP A 108 13.06 -9.00 -9.74
CA TRP A 108 13.78 -8.56 -10.93
C TRP A 108 15.29 -8.73 -10.84
N LYS A 109 15.85 -8.86 -9.65
CA LYS A 109 17.30 -9.07 -9.45
C LYS A 109 17.76 -10.41 -10.02
N ASP A 110 16.86 -11.39 -10.03
CA ASP A 110 17.15 -12.76 -10.44
C ASP A 110 16.68 -13.07 -11.88
N GLN A 111 16.10 -12.08 -12.57
CA GLN A 111 15.60 -12.28 -13.94
C GLN A 111 16.69 -12.01 -14.98
N ALA A 112 16.72 -12.86 -16.02
CA ALA A 112 17.57 -12.65 -17.18
C ALA A 112 17.24 -11.32 -17.89
N PRO A 113 18.22 -10.66 -18.53
CA PRO A 113 18.02 -9.36 -19.18
C PRO A 113 16.98 -9.46 -20.30
N VAL A 114 15.93 -8.65 -20.20
CA VAL A 114 14.82 -8.54 -21.17
C VAL A 114 15.10 -7.34 -22.10
N ARG A 115 14.61 -7.37 -23.33
CA ARG A 115 14.85 -6.38 -24.39
C ARG A 115 14.42 -4.94 -24.02
N ASP A 116 13.37 -4.76 -23.19
CA ASP A 116 12.96 -3.48 -22.60
C ASP A 116 12.55 -3.68 -21.14
N PRO A 117 13.54 -3.76 -20.24
CA PRO A 117 13.26 -4.03 -18.83
C PRO A 117 12.46 -2.91 -18.16
N LEU A 118 12.67 -1.64 -18.56
CA LEU A 118 12.00 -0.50 -17.94
C LEU A 118 10.48 -0.56 -18.14
N ARG A 119 10.04 -0.73 -19.39
CA ARG A 119 8.60 -0.76 -19.70
C ARG A 119 7.88 -1.94 -19.02
N GLY A 120 8.53 -3.10 -18.98
CA GLY A 120 8.02 -4.28 -18.28
C GLY A 120 7.86 -4.05 -16.78
N ARG A 121 8.89 -3.50 -16.15
CA ARG A 121 8.93 -3.17 -14.71
C ARG A 121 7.87 -2.13 -14.33
N VAL A 122 7.79 -1.04 -15.07
CA VAL A 122 6.76 0.00 -14.85
C VAL A 122 5.36 -0.58 -14.99
N ARG A 123 5.13 -1.44 -16.00
CA ARG A 123 3.82 -2.10 -16.19
C ARG A 123 3.47 -2.99 -14.99
N ALA A 124 4.41 -3.76 -14.47
CA ALA A 124 4.19 -4.63 -13.31
C ALA A 124 3.77 -3.81 -12.07
N ILE A 125 4.48 -2.72 -11.79
CA ILE A 125 4.12 -1.81 -10.67
C ILE A 125 2.74 -1.17 -10.92
N LEU A 126 2.47 -0.65 -12.12
CA LEU A 126 1.19 -0.04 -12.43
C LEU A 126 0.02 -1.00 -12.23
N ARG A 127 0.17 -2.27 -12.61
CA ARG A 127 -0.84 -3.30 -12.38
C ARG A 127 -1.10 -3.53 -10.90
N ILE A 128 -0.06 -3.63 -10.08
CA ILE A 128 -0.22 -3.76 -8.61
C ILE A 128 -1.00 -2.56 -8.06
N VAL A 129 -0.70 -1.34 -8.53
CA VAL A 129 -1.40 -0.13 -8.09
C VAL A 129 -2.85 -0.11 -8.58
N LEU A 130 -3.11 -0.42 -9.86
CA LEU A 130 -4.47 -0.44 -10.42
C LEU A 130 -5.33 -1.53 -9.78
N ASP A 131 -4.78 -2.73 -9.54
CA ASP A 131 -5.47 -3.82 -8.86
C ASP A 131 -5.92 -3.43 -7.44
N ALA A 132 -5.12 -2.62 -6.74
CA ALA A 132 -5.48 -2.14 -5.41
C ALA A 132 -6.75 -1.26 -5.41
N PHE A 133 -7.09 -0.67 -6.55
CA PHE A 133 -8.33 0.10 -6.74
C PHE A 133 -9.43 -0.70 -7.47
N GLY A 134 -9.15 -1.96 -7.84
CA GLY A 134 -10.12 -2.88 -8.44
C GLY A 134 -11.18 -3.34 -7.43
N GLY A 135 -12.41 -3.57 -7.89
CA GLY A 135 -13.53 -3.97 -7.02
C GLY A 135 -13.95 -2.87 -6.04
N ARG A 136 -14.92 -3.13 -5.19
CA ARG A 136 -15.44 -2.25 -4.10
C ARG A 136 -15.19 -0.74 -4.29
N HIS A 137 -15.57 -0.20 -5.46
CA HIS A 137 -15.21 1.17 -5.84
C HIS A 137 -15.78 2.22 -4.90
N LYS A 138 -16.97 1.97 -4.32
CA LYS A 138 -17.60 2.89 -3.36
C LYS A 138 -16.80 2.95 -2.06
N ALA A 139 -16.42 1.80 -1.50
CA ALA A 139 -15.56 1.75 -0.31
C ALA A 139 -14.21 2.41 -0.57
N ARG A 140 -13.56 2.11 -1.70
CA ARG A 140 -12.27 2.70 -2.09
C ARG A 140 -12.34 4.23 -2.19
N ARG A 141 -13.39 4.73 -2.83
CA ARG A 141 -13.63 6.17 -2.94
C ARG A 141 -13.73 6.81 -1.56
N ILE A 142 -14.52 6.24 -0.65
CA ILE A 142 -14.68 6.75 0.71
C ILE A 142 -13.34 6.75 1.47
N LEU A 143 -12.56 5.68 1.37
CA LEU A 143 -11.23 5.60 2.02
C LEU A 143 -10.26 6.65 1.48
N VAL A 144 -10.24 6.88 0.15
CA VAL A 144 -9.41 7.92 -0.46
C VAL A 144 -9.88 9.31 -0.02
N GLU A 145 -11.19 9.58 -0.02
CA GLU A 145 -11.74 10.86 0.49
C GLU A 145 -11.37 11.09 1.97
N TYR A 146 -11.49 10.06 2.80
CA TYR A 146 -11.12 10.14 4.22
C TYR A 146 -9.64 10.47 4.40
N ALA A 147 -8.77 9.80 3.64
CA ALA A 147 -7.33 10.06 3.69
C ALA A 147 -6.98 11.48 3.18
N LEU A 148 -7.61 11.95 2.08
CA LEU A 148 -7.40 13.30 1.54
C LEU A 148 -7.84 14.42 2.49
N ARG A 149 -8.83 14.17 3.37
CA ARG A 149 -9.25 15.13 4.41
C ARG A 149 -8.23 15.28 5.55
N GLY A 150 -7.10 14.58 5.48
CA GLY A 150 -6.02 14.68 6.47
C GLY A 150 -6.29 14.00 7.81
N HIS A 151 -7.30 13.15 7.91
CA HIS A 151 -7.65 12.42 9.12
C HIS A 151 -6.65 11.29 9.44
N ASP A 152 -5.73 11.02 8.53
CA ASP A 152 -4.72 9.96 8.62
C ASP A 152 -3.31 10.46 9.01
N GLY A 153 -3.18 11.71 9.47
CA GLY A 153 -1.90 12.28 9.90
C GLY A 153 -0.90 12.53 8.77
N GLY A 154 -1.36 12.73 7.52
CA GLY A 154 -0.49 12.98 6.36
C GLY A 154 0.02 11.70 5.70
N VAL A 155 -0.47 10.55 6.10
CA VAL A 155 -0.12 9.22 5.60
C VAL A 155 -0.36 9.07 4.08
N MET A 156 -1.19 9.93 3.48
CA MET A 156 -1.50 9.88 2.05
C MET A 156 -0.32 10.23 1.13
N ASN A 157 0.61 11.09 1.57
CA ASN A 157 1.79 11.44 0.78
C ASN A 157 2.94 10.43 0.94
N GLN A 158 2.94 9.63 1.99
CA GLN A 158 3.97 8.63 2.24
C GLN A 158 4.05 7.53 1.18
N PRO A 159 2.93 6.95 0.67
CA PRO A 159 3.02 5.90 -0.35
C PRO A 159 3.63 6.40 -1.65
N VAL A 160 3.37 7.66 -2.00
CA VAL A 160 3.93 8.28 -3.20
C VAL A 160 5.44 8.45 -3.06
N ALA A 161 5.90 8.94 -1.91
CA ALA A 161 7.31 9.07 -1.60
C ALA A 161 8.02 7.69 -1.52
N GLU A 162 7.38 6.69 -0.93
CA GLU A 162 7.92 5.32 -0.87
C GLU A 162 8.06 4.70 -2.27
N ILE A 163 7.04 4.81 -3.12
CA ILE A 163 7.10 4.35 -4.51
C ILE A 163 8.16 5.14 -5.29
N ALA A 164 8.22 6.46 -5.09
CA ALA A 164 9.22 7.32 -5.70
C ALA A 164 10.64 6.88 -5.32
N ASN A 165 10.91 6.65 -4.05
CA ASN A 165 12.20 6.15 -3.56
C ASN A 165 12.54 4.76 -4.11
N MET A 166 11.56 3.87 -4.22
CA MET A 166 11.74 2.57 -4.86
C MET A 166 12.09 2.70 -6.34
N LEU A 167 11.42 3.60 -7.07
CA LEU A 167 11.71 3.90 -8.48
C LEU A 167 13.12 4.50 -8.66
N CYS A 168 13.55 5.38 -7.75
CA CYS A 168 14.92 5.89 -7.72
C CYS A 168 15.94 4.75 -7.56
N GLY A 169 15.67 3.79 -6.69
CA GLY A 169 16.53 2.62 -6.48
C GLY A 169 16.61 1.67 -7.68
N LEU A 170 15.62 1.72 -8.59
CA LEU A 170 15.60 0.92 -9.83
C LEU A 170 16.41 1.52 -10.97
N SER A 171 16.68 2.82 -10.90
CA SER A 171 17.33 3.58 -11.98
C SER A 171 18.85 3.48 -11.97
N GLY A 172 19.46 2.86 -10.96
CA GLY A 172 20.91 2.74 -10.79
C GLY A 172 21.31 3.07 -9.35
N GLY A 173 22.46 2.57 -8.91
CA GLY A 173 22.98 2.86 -7.56
C GLY A 173 23.34 4.35 -7.37
N PRO A 174 23.75 4.75 -6.15
CA PRO A 174 24.00 6.15 -5.78
C PRO A 174 25.10 6.90 -6.57
N ARG A 175 25.70 6.24 -7.56
CA ARG A 175 26.72 6.81 -8.48
C ARG A 175 26.26 6.91 -9.94
N ASP A 176 25.00 6.52 -10.22
CA ASP A 176 24.46 6.61 -11.58
C ASP A 176 23.78 7.97 -11.74
N SER A 177 24.37 8.84 -12.56
CA SER A 177 23.83 10.16 -12.90
C SER A 177 22.47 10.10 -13.61
N SER A 178 22.03 8.92 -14.03
CA SER A 178 20.71 8.65 -14.60
C SER A 178 19.64 8.31 -13.54
N ALA A 179 20.00 8.32 -12.25
CA ALA A 179 19.04 8.06 -11.17
C ALA A 179 17.96 9.15 -11.16
N LEU A 180 16.71 8.73 -11.00
CA LEU A 180 15.58 9.63 -10.87
C LEU A 180 15.76 10.47 -9.59
N GLY A 181 15.74 11.81 -9.71
CA GLY A 181 15.79 12.70 -8.57
C GLY A 181 14.52 12.59 -7.70
N GLU A 182 14.62 13.03 -6.46
CA GLU A 182 13.49 12.97 -5.49
C GLU A 182 12.28 13.76 -6.00
N ILE A 183 12.52 14.94 -6.61
CA ILE A 183 11.45 15.80 -7.14
C ILE A 183 10.76 15.12 -8.33
N GLU A 184 11.52 14.59 -9.26
CA GLU A 184 10.98 13.90 -10.45
C GLU A 184 10.20 12.65 -10.06
N ALA A 185 10.72 11.88 -9.13
CA ALA A 185 10.04 10.70 -8.59
C ALA A 185 8.73 11.09 -7.92
N PHE A 186 8.73 12.17 -7.13
CA PHE A 186 7.51 12.71 -6.51
C PHE A 186 6.49 13.14 -7.57
N VAL A 187 6.92 13.92 -8.58
CA VAL A 187 6.03 14.42 -9.64
C VAL A 187 5.41 13.26 -10.41
N LEU A 188 6.21 12.26 -10.81
CA LEU A 188 5.71 11.10 -11.52
C LEU A 188 4.69 10.32 -10.68
N ALA A 189 5.01 10.05 -9.42
CA ALA A 189 4.13 9.33 -8.53
C ALA A 189 2.81 10.08 -8.27
N GLN A 190 2.84 11.42 -8.13
CA GLN A 190 1.64 12.24 -8.00
C GLN A 190 0.82 12.27 -9.28
N ALA A 191 1.44 12.35 -10.45
CA ALA A 191 0.72 12.34 -11.73
C ALA A 191 -0.04 11.02 -11.93
N VAL A 192 0.60 9.89 -11.65
CA VAL A 192 -0.03 8.56 -11.74
C VAL A 192 -1.14 8.41 -10.69
N SER A 193 -0.87 8.74 -9.43
CA SER A 193 -1.86 8.65 -8.34
C SER A 193 -3.05 9.57 -8.60
N GLY A 194 -2.82 10.80 -9.04
CA GLY A 194 -3.85 11.77 -9.38
C GLY A 194 -4.76 11.28 -10.50
N ALA A 195 -4.19 10.69 -11.56
CA ALA A 195 -4.97 10.11 -12.64
C ALA A 195 -5.84 8.92 -12.17
N ILE A 196 -5.29 8.04 -11.32
CA ILE A 196 -6.02 6.90 -10.75
C ILE A 196 -7.14 7.39 -9.83
N HIS A 197 -6.88 8.37 -8.95
CA HIS A 197 -7.90 8.96 -8.09
C HIS A 197 -9.00 9.65 -8.93
N ALA A 198 -8.63 10.43 -9.94
CA ALA A 198 -9.61 11.05 -10.83
C ALA A 198 -10.48 10.01 -11.55
N ALA A 199 -9.90 8.90 -12.00
CA ALA A 199 -10.65 7.78 -12.55
C ALA A 199 -11.60 7.17 -11.52
N LEU A 200 -11.13 6.89 -10.31
CA LEU A 200 -11.94 6.34 -9.22
C LEU A 200 -13.17 7.20 -8.91
N PHE A 201 -12.99 8.53 -8.90
CA PHE A 201 -14.06 9.47 -8.55
C PHE A 201 -15.05 9.75 -9.69
N ARG A 202 -14.55 9.83 -10.94
CA ARG A 202 -15.36 10.25 -12.09
C ARG A 202 -15.89 9.09 -12.91
N ASN A 203 -15.06 8.07 -13.16
CA ASN A 203 -15.41 6.92 -13.98
C ASN A 203 -14.56 5.70 -13.58
N PRO A 204 -14.98 4.91 -12.57
CA PRO A 204 -14.24 3.75 -12.08
C PRO A 204 -13.98 2.67 -13.13
N GLN A 205 -14.75 2.63 -14.23
CA GLN A 205 -14.53 1.69 -15.34
C GLN A 205 -13.20 1.93 -16.06
N LEU A 206 -12.67 3.18 -15.99
CA LEU A 206 -11.34 3.48 -16.53
C LEU A 206 -10.24 2.66 -15.87
N LEU A 207 -10.36 2.33 -14.58
CA LEU A 207 -9.36 1.54 -13.85
C LEU A 207 -9.17 0.12 -14.43
N LYS A 208 -10.16 -0.39 -15.15
CA LYS A 208 -10.11 -1.68 -15.86
C LYS A 208 -9.89 -1.55 -17.36
N ASN A 209 -9.77 -0.31 -17.86
CA ASN A 209 -9.65 -0.06 -19.30
C ASN A 209 -8.18 -0.23 -19.75
N PRO A 210 -7.88 -1.12 -20.72
CA PRO A 210 -6.51 -1.31 -21.20
C PRO A 210 -5.88 -0.05 -21.84
N ARG A 211 -6.71 0.87 -22.36
CA ARG A 211 -6.22 2.15 -22.90
C ARG A 211 -5.75 3.07 -21.77
N PHE A 212 -6.41 3.04 -20.61
CA PHE A 212 -6.01 3.80 -19.44
C PHE A 212 -4.69 3.27 -18.86
N GLU A 213 -4.55 1.94 -18.69
CA GLU A 213 -3.28 1.31 -18.30
C GLU A 213 -2.15 1.71 -19.27
N ARG A 214 -2.42 1.65 -20.60
CA ARG A 214 -1.43 2.00 -21.62
C ARG A 214 -1.02 3.48 -21.52
N ALA A 215 -1.97 4.41 -21.36
CA ALA A 215 -1.67 5.83 -21.22
C ALA A 215 -0.80 6.13 -19.99
N LEU A 216 -1.09 5.49 -18.84
CA LEU A 216 -0.26 5.61 -17.64
C LEU A 216 1.14 5.02 -17.85
N LEU A 217 1.23 3.89 -18.57
CA LEU A 217 2.50 3.26 -18.92
C LEU A 217 3.33 4.14 -19.84
N ASP A 218 2.73 4.73 -20.88
CA ASP A 218 3.41 5.60 -21.83
C ASP A 218 3.88 6.90 -21.14
N LEU A 219 3.04 7.50 -20.30
CA LEU A 219 3.42 8.64 -19.46
C LEU A 219 4.64 8.32 -18.59
N SER A 220 4.56 7.22 -17.85
CA SER A 220 5.61 6.85 -16.89
C SER A 220 6.92 6.48 -17.59
N THR A 221 6.85 5.67 -18.65
CA THR A 221 8.06 5.25 -19.39
C THR A 221 8.68 6.40 -20.17
N GLY A 222 7.89 7.26 -20.81
CA GLY A 222 8.38 8.44 -21.52
C GLY A 222 9.10 9.41 -20.58
N PHE A 223 8.52 9.69 -19.41
CA PHE A 223 9.15 10.54 -18.40
C PHE A 223 10.50 9.97 -17.93
N LEU A 224 10.55 8.66 -17.63
CA LEU A 224 11.77 8.00 -17.16
C LEU A 224 12.85 7.89 -18.26
N GLN A 225 12.46 7.71 -19.53
CA GLN A 225 13.40 7.66 -20.66
C GLN A 225 13.99 9.01 -21.00
N GLN A 226 13.18 10.07 -20.97
CA GLN A 226 13.65 11.43 -21.26
C GLN A 226 14.71 11.90 -20.24
N ARG A 227 14.56 11.50 -18.97
CA ARG A 227 15.54 11.79 -17.93
C ARG A 227 16.86 11.04 -18.10
N ARG A 228 16.81 9.82 -18.63
CA ARG A 228 18.05 9.08 -18.98
C ARG A 228 18.82 9.69 -20.16
N ALA A 229 18.13 10.39 -21.04
CA ALA A 229 18.74 11.05 -22.19
C ALA A 229 19.29 12.45 -21.87
N ASN A 230 18.78 13.10 -20.80
CA ASN A 230 19.20 14.45 -20.33
C ASN A 230 19.43 14.40 -18.81
N PRO A 231 20.61 13.90 -18.34
CA PRO A 231 20.94 13.79 -16.92
C PRO A 231 21.12 15.16 -16.25
#